data_3a426124598124edd224023cf789fd54
#
_entry.id   3a426124598124edd224023cf789fd54
#
_cell.length_a   1.000
_cell.length_b   1.000
_cell.length_c   1.000
_cell.angle_alpha   90.00
_cell.angle_beta   90.00
_cell.angle_gamma   90.00
#
_symmetry.space_group_name_H-M   'P 1'
#
loop_
_entity.id
_entity.type
_entity.pdbx_description
1 polymer ?
#
loop_
_entity_poly.entity_id
_entity_poly.type
_entity_poly.pdbx_seq_one_letter_code
_entity_poly.pdbx_strand_id
1 'polypeptide(L)'
;MYGALTIDNDSPDMIVVPQVIFDAYETSLQPSKRFEGDATLADAGFQTLKFKGATVVVDSHCPAGHMVFLNTKYLDFKVHSKRNFSFENFMKPINQDARVAKIFWMGQLVCTNPRMQGAIVGLPIGY
;
A
#
# COMPACT_ATOMS: atom_id res chain seq x y z
N MET A 1 -12.48 9.05 11.08
CA MET A 1 -12.30 8.46 9.74
C MET A 1 -12.39 6.94 9.76
N TYR A 2 -11.55 6.20 10.49
CA TYR A 2 -11.58 4.73 10.54
C TYR A 2 -13.00 4.14 10.77
N GLY A 3 -13.74 4.64 11.77
CA GLY A 3 -15.10 4.18 12.04
C GLY A 3 -16.12 4.48 10.94
N ALA A 4 -15.90 5.50 10.13
CA ALA A 4 -16.76 5.80 8.98
C ALA A 4 -16.54 4.85 7.80
N LEU A 5 -15.37 4.20 7.75
CA LEU A 5 -15.00 3.21 6.74
C LEU A 5 -15.29 1.77 7.20
N THR A 6 -15.68 1.59 8.46
CA THR A 6 -16.06 0.29 9.01
C THR A 6 -17.57 0.09 8.80
N ILE A 7 -17.94 -0.95 8.08
CA ILE A 7 -19.32 -1.34 7.83
C ILE A 7 -19.49 -2.78 8.30
N ASP A 8 -20.45 -3.00 9.17
CA ASP A 8 -20.67 -4.28 9.87
C ASP A 8 -19.38 -4.73 10.57
N ASN A 9 -18.78 -5.82 10.12
CA ASN A 9 -17.53 -6.37 10.69
C ASN A 9 -16.34 -6.22 9.73
N ASP A 10 -16.49 -5.43 8.66
CA ASP A 10 -15.46 -5.20 7.64
C ASP A 10 -14.84 -3.80 7.84
N SER A 11 -13.53 -3.75 7.98
CA SER A 11 -12.77 -2.54 8.31
C SER A 11 -11.50 -2.45 7.45
N PRO A 12 -10.92 -1.27 7.31
CA PRO A 12 -9.62 -1.12 6.66
C PRO A 12 -8.55 -2.00 7.35
N ASP A 13 -7.75 -2.69 6.56
CA ASP A 13 -6.68 -3.58 7.01
C ASP A 13 -5.27 -2.98 6.83
N MET A 14 -5.15 -1.94 6.00
CA MET A 14 -3.89 -1.26 5.73
C MET A 14 -4.07 0.26 5.79
N ILE A 15 -3.09 0.94 6.37
CA ILE A 15 -3.01 2.40 6.42
C ILE A 15 -1.67 2.81 5.82
N VAL A 16 -1.72 3.56 4.72
CA VAL A 16 -0.53 4.05 4.04
C VAL A 16 -0.27 5.50 4.41
N VAL A 17 0.93 5.79 4.85
CA VAL A 17 1.34 7.13 5.33
C VAL A 17 2.73 7.50 4.82
N PRO A 18 3.05 8.78 4.68
CA PRO A 18 4.43 9.23 4.47
C PRO A 18 5.24 9.10 5.78
N GLN A 19 6.57 9.05 5.65
CA GLN A 19 7.49 8.85 6.78
C GLN A 19 7.23 9.82 7.94
N VAL A 20 7.01 11.10 7.66
CA VAL A 20 6.81 12.14 8.69
C VAL A 20 5.62 11.83 9.60
N ILE A 21 4.51 11.36 9.03
CA ILE A 21 3.31 11.00 9.80
C ILE A 21 3.54 9.70 10.57
N PHE A 22 4.29 8.76 10.01
CA PHE A 22 4.67 7.53 10.69
C PHE A 22 5.50 7.82 11.94
N ASP A 23 6.53 8.66 11.82
CA ASP A 23 7.41 9.04 12.93
C ASP A 23 6.65 9.80 14.03
N ALA A 24 5.74 10.69 13.63
CA ALA A 24 4.86 11.39 14.58
C ALA A 24 3.95 10.41 15.34
N TYR A 25 3.39 9.43 14.64
CA TYR A 25 2.57 8.40 15.26
C TYR A 25 3.39 7.50 16.19
N GLU A 26 4.58 7.07 15.77
CA GLU A 26 5.49 6.30 16.59
C GLU A 26 5.87 7.05 17.88
N THR A 27 6.22 8.32 17.74
CA THR A 27 6.56 9.18 18.89
C THR A 27 5.39 9.30 19.86
N SER A 28 4.15 9.40 19.37
CA SER A 28 2.96 9.47 20.20
C SER A 28 2.70 8.18 21.00
N LEU A 29 3.18 7.03 20.51
CA LEU A 29 3.03 5.73 21.17
C LEU A 29 4.15 5.40 22.16
N GLN A 30 5.28 6.12 22.13
CA GLN A 30 6.43 5.86 23.01
C GLN A 30 6.09 5.86 24.52
N PRO A 31 5.23 6.74 25.05
CA PRO A 31 4.83 6.68 26.45
C PRO A 31 4.13 5.37 26.83
N SER A 32 3.39 4.77 25.90
CA SER A 32 2.64 3.51 26.11
C SER A 32 3.53 2.27 25.99
N LYS A 33 4.59 2.32 25.18
CA LYS A 33 5.55 1.20 25.00
C LYS A 33 6.36 0.86 26.25
N ARG A 34 6.44 1.74 27.22
CA ARG A 34 7.20 1.51 28.49
C ARG A 34 6.62 0.41 29.37
N PHE A 35 5.39 -0.04 29.11
CA PHE A 35 4.68 -0.99 29.95
C PHE A 35 4.45 -2.37 29.32
N GLU A 36 4.68 -2.54 28.05
CA GLU A 36 4.57 -3.83 27.36
C GLU A 36 5.95 -4.35 26.97
N GLY A 37 6.59 -4.96 27.95
CA GLY A 37 7.83 -5.72 27.73
C GLY A 37 7.53 -7.08 27.10
N ASP A 38 7.14 -7.14 25.85
CA ASP A 38 7.07 -8.40 25.11
C ASP A 38 8.29 -8.49 24.18
N ALA A 39 9.26 -9.28 24.64
CA ALA A 39 10.58 -9.45 24.02
C ALA A 39 10.54 -10.21 22.67
N THR A 40 9.39 -10.72 22.25
CA THR A 40 9.25 -11.54 21.05
C THR A 40 9.12 -10.75 19.76
N LEU A 41 8.85 -9.45 19.80
CA LEU A 41 8.71 -8.59 18.62
C LEU A 41 9.99 -7.84 18.23
N ALA A 42 11.01 -7.90 19.09
CA ALA A 42 12.32 -7.25 18.83
C ALA A 42 13.17 -8.01 17.79
N ASP A 43 12.80 -9.24 17.45
CA ASP A 43 13.66 -10.12 16.65
C ASP A 43 13.48 -9.96 15.14
N ALA A 44 12.51 -9.21 14.66
CA ALA A 44 12.25 -9.05 13.23
C ALA A 44 12.77 -7.74 12.59
N GLY A 45 13.32 -6.83 13.37
CA GLY A 45 13.89 -5.56 12.84
C GLY A 45 12.88 -4.63 12.15
N PHE A 46 11.62 -5.03 12.02
CA PHE A 46 10.55 -4.24 11.45
C PHE A 46 9.53 -3.89 12.52
N GLN A 47 9.52 -2.64 12.96
CA GLN A 47 8.45 -2.16 13.84
C GLN A 47 7.17 -2.01 13.03
N THR A 48 6.32 -3.02 13.09
CA THR A 48 4.99 -2.95 12.48
C THR A 48 4.06 -2.22 13.44
N LEU A 49 3.79 -0.95 13.19
CA LEU A 49 2.78 -0.21 13.92
C LEU A 49 1.38 -0.64 13.47
N LYS A 50 0.48 -0.82 14.44
CA LYS A 50 -0.91 -1.18 14.18
C LYS A 50 -1.85 -0.14 14.77
N PHE A 51 -2.92 0.16 14.08
CA PHE A 51 -4.02 0.98 14.55
C PHE A 51 -5.35 0.23 14.39
N LYS A 52 -5.97 -0.14 15.50
CA LYS A 52 -7.24 -0.92 15.52
C LYS A 52 -7.22 -2.16 14.62
N GLY A 53 -6.10 -2.87 14.57
CA GLY A 53 -5.92 -4.06 13.73
C GLY A 53 -5.38 -3.80 12.33
N ALA A 54 -5.49 -2.57 11.81
CA ALA A 54 -4.88 -2.19 10.54
C ALA A 54 -3.38 -1.98 10.67
N THR A 55 -2.62 -2.47 9.71
CA THR A 55 -1.17 -2.28 9.66
C THR A 55 -0.84 -0.92 9.08
N VAL A 56 0.01 -0.15 9.76
CA VAL A 56 0.51 1.15 9.27
C VAL A 56 1.79 0.91 8.47
N VAL A 57 1.78 1.31 7.20
CA VAL A 57 2.88 1.12 6.24
C VAL A 57 3.35 2.48 5.73
N VAL A 58 4.67 2.64 5.63
CA VAL A 58 5.27 3.83 5.03
C VAL A 58 5.40 3.63 3.54
N ASP A 59 4.95 4.63 2.77
CA ASP A 59 5.19 4.71 1.33
C ASP A 59 5.74 6.10 0.97
N SER A 60 6.89 6.12 0.33
CA SER A 60 7.53 7.36 -0.15
C SER A 60 6.75 8.07 -1.27
N HIS A 61 5.86 7.35 -1.96
CA HIS A 61 4.99 7.92 -3.00
C HIS A 61 3.69 8.50 -2.43
N CYS A 62 3.40 8.25 -1.14
CA CYS A 62 2.24 8.86 -0.50
C CYS A 62 2.44 10.38 -0.40
N PRO A 63 1.50 11.20 -0.89
CA PRO A 63 1.62 12.66 -0.83
C PRO A 63 1.75 13.14 0.62
N ALA A 64 2.57 14.17 0.81
CA ALA A 64 2.76 14.78 2.12
C ALA A 64 1.43 15.26 2.71
N GLY A 65 1.22 15.03 4.01
CA GLY A 65 -0.01 15.38 4.70
C GLY A 65 -1.22 14.51 4.38
N HIS A 66 -1.02 13.39 3.69
CA HIS A 66 -2.08 12.43 3.40
C HIS A 66 -1.90 11.14 4.23
N MET A 67 -3.01 10.56 4.61
CA MET A 67 -3.07 9.23 5.23
C MET A 67 -4.18 8.45 4.52
N VAL A 68 -3.84 7.34 3.89
CA VAL A 68 -4.77 6.56 3.08
C VAL A 68 -5.13 5.28 3.82
N PHE A 69 -6.42 5.04 3.97
CA PHE A 69 -6.98 3.82 4.57
C PHE A 69 -7.44 2.90 3.46
N LEU A 70 -6.90 1.72 3.43
CA LEU A 70 -7.19 0.71 2.42
C LEU A 70 -7.82 -0.52 3.04
N ASN A 71 -8.82 -1.05 2.35
CA ASN A 71 -9.33 -2.39 2.58
C ASN A 71 -8.92 -3.24 1.36
N THR A 72 -7.92 -4.08 1.55
CA THR A 72 -7.30 -4.85 0.46
C THR A 72 -8.25 -5.88 -0.14
N LYS A 73 -9.28 -6.30 0.58
CA LYS A 73 -10.32 -7.21 0.11
C LYS A 73 -11.07 -6.70 -1.14
N TYR A 74 -11.16 -5.38 -1.29
CA TYR A 74 -11.84 -4.73 -2.41
C TYR A 74 -10.88 -4.16 -3.46
N LEU A 75 -9.61 -4.49 -3.37
CA LEU A 75 -8.58 -4.13 -4.33
C LEU A 75 -8.16 -5.36 -5.11
N ASP A 76 -8.49 -5.38 -6.40
CA ASP A 76 -8.18 -6.48 -7.30
C ASP A 76 -7.21 -6.04 -8.39
N PHE A 77 -6.27 -6.92 -8.71
CA PHE A 77 -5.37 -6.72 -9.81
C PHE A 77 -5.85 -7.52 -11.03
N LYS A 78 -6.49 -6.84 -11.98
CA LYS A 78 -7.05 -7.46 -13.18
C LYS A 78 -6.01 -7.47 -14.30
N VAL A 79 -5.72 -8.65 -14.83
CA VAL A 79 -4.77 -8.85 -15.93
C VAL A 79 -5.50 -9.37 -17.15
N HIS A 80 -5.14 -8.85 -18.33
CA HIS A 80 -5.74 -9.28 -19.59
C HIS A 80 -5.32 -10.71 -19.95
N SER A 81 -6.27 -11.60 -20.21
CA SER A 81 -6.03 -13.03 -20.40
C SER A 81 -5.03 -13.37 -21.51
N LYS A 82 -5.02 -12.59 -22.60
CA LYS A 82 -4.11 -12.80 -23.75
C LYS A 82 -2.81 -12.00 -23.68
N ARG A 83 -2.65 -11.14 -22.67
CA ARG A 83 -1.48 -10.25 -22.53
C ARG A 83 -0.91 -10.28 -21.11
N ASN A 84 -0.78 -11.50 -20.58
CA ASN A 84 -0.12 -11.75 -19.31
C ASN A 84 1.27 -12.33 -19.59
N PHE A 85 2.27 -11.46 -19.70
CA PHE A 85 3.64 -11.82 -20.11
C PHE A 85 3.68 -12.66 -21.40
N SER A 86 2.83 -12.29 -22.37
CA SER A 86 2.82 -12.96 -23.67
C SER A 86 4.07 -12.61 -24.45
N PHE A 87 4.79 -13.62 -24.88
CA PHE A 87 6.00 -13.49 -25.68
C PHE A 87 5.63 -13.46 -27.18
N GLU A 88 6.13 -12.46 -27.89
CA GLU A 88 6.05 -12.38 -29.34
C GLU A 88 7.40 -12.80 -29.92
N ASN A 89 7.36 -13.72 -30.89
CA ASN A 89 8.56 -14.28 -31.50
C ASN A 89 9.49 -13.22 -32.08
N PHE A 90 10.76 -13.58 -32.18
CA PHE A 90 11.78 -12.75 -32.78
C PHE A 90 11.42 -12.33 -34.20
N MET A 91 11.34 -11.02 -34.42
CA MET A 91 11.17 -10.42 -35.75
C MET A 91 12.43 -9.66 -36.14
N LYS A 92 12.77 -9.70 -37.43
CA LYS A 92 13.86 -8.89 -37.99
C LYS A 92 13.28 -7.56 -38.54
N PRO A 93 13.65 -6.40 -37.95
CA PRO A 93 13.28 -5.10 -38.51
C PRO A 93 13.87 -4.90 -39.92
N ILE A 94 13.15 -4.18 -40.75
CA ILE A 94 13.54 -3.97 -42.17
C ILE A 94 14.84 -3.16 -42.30
N ASN A 95 15.13 -2.30 -41.32
CA ASN A 95 16.23 -1.32 -41.38
C ASN A 95 17.45 -1.70 -40.52
N GLN A 96 17.47 -2.87 -39.89
CA GLN A 96 18.55 -3.24 -38.98
C GLN A 96 18.80 -4.74 -39.05
N ASP A 97 20.08 -5.13 -38.95
CA ASP A 97 20.46 -6.53 -38.81
C ASP A 97 20.42 -6.96 -37.33
N ALA A 98 19.23 -6.85 -36.73
CA ALA A 98 18.95 -7.21 -35.35
C ALA A 98 17.73 -8.13 -35.27
N ARG A 99 17.59 -8.87 -34.18
CA ARG A 99 16.38 -9.63 -33.85
C ARG A 99 15.73 -8.98 -32.63
N VAL A 100 14.46 -8.63 -32.75
CA VAL A 100 13.68 -8.00 -31.70
C VAL A 100 12.55 -8.94 -31.29
N ALA A 101 12.48 -9.24 -29.99
CA ALA A 101 11.33 -9.91 -29.38
C ALA A 101 10.63 -8.94 -28.43
N LYS A 102 9.33 -9.13 -28.24
CA LYS A 102 8.52 -8.31 -27.34
C LYS A 102 7.82 -9.17 -26.31
N ILE A 103 7.81 -8.69 -25.09
CA ILE A 103 6.98 -9.26 -24.02
C ILE A 103 5.89 -8.23 -23.71
N PHE A 104 4.64 -8.65 -23.79
CA PHE A 104 3.48 -7.82 -23.49
C PHE A 104 2.87 -8.20 -22.16
N TRP A 105 2.63 -7.18 -21.36
CA TRP A 105 1.85 -7.28 -20.16
C TRP A 105 0.82 -6.15 -20.13
N MET A 106 -0.42 -6.49 -19.75
CA MET A 106 -1.49 -5.51 -19.61
C MET A 106 -2.32 -5.85 -18.39
N GLY A 107 -2.28 -4.98 -17.41
CA GLY A 107 -3.06 -5.14 -16.18
C GLY A 107 -3.41 -3.79 -15.58
N GLN A 108 -4.37 -3.79 -14.65
CA GLN A 108 -4.84 -2.62 -13.95
C GLN A 108 -5.28 -2.99 -12.54
N LEU A 109 -4.96 -2.12 -11.58
CA LEU A 109 -5.54 -2.17 -10.24
C LEU A 109 -6.97 -1.63 -10.29
N VAL A 110 -7.91 -2.39 -9.75
CA VAL A 110 -9.34 -2.06 -9.73
C VAL A 110 -9.82 -2.06 -8.28
N CYS A 111 -10.55 -1.01 -7.91
CA CYS A 111 -11.27 -0.94 -6.64
C CYS A 111 -12.74 -1.31 -6.89
N THR A 112 -13.21 -2.40 -6.29
CA THR A 112 -14.59 -2.88 -6.44
C THR A 112 -15.56 -2.15 -5.50
N ASN A 113 -15.09 -1.65 -4.36
CA ASN A 113 -15.91 -0.91 -3.41
C ASN A 113 -15.17 0.32 -2.87
N PRO A 114 -15.29 1.50 -3.54
CA PRO A 114 -14.63 2.73 -3.12
C PRO A 114 -15.07 3.25 -1.73
N ARG A 115 -16.26 2.88 -1.28
CA ARG A 115 -16.80 3.30 0.03
C ARG A 115 -15.98 2.77 1.21
N MET A 116 -15.31 1.64 1.02
CA MET A 116 -14.46 1.00 2.03
C MET A 116 -13.03 1.55 2.02
N GLN A 117 -12.73 2.48 1.12
CA GLN A 117 -11.46 3.17 1.01
C GLN A 117 -11.62 4.60 1.49
N GLY A 118 -10.58 5.18 2.07
CA GLY A 118 -10.67 6.57 2.50
C GLY A 118 -9.31 7.23 2.64
N ALA A 119 -9.31 8.55 2.63
CA ALA A 119 -8.10 9.32 2.86
C ALA A 119 -8.38 10.49 3.81
N ILE A 120 -7.44 10.76 4.68
CA ILE A 120 -7.35 12.01 5.42
C ILE A 120 -6.33 12.87 4.69
N VAL A 121 -6.68 14.12 4.44
CA VAL A 121 -5.83 15.10 3.78
C VAL A 121 -5.62 16.32 4.67
N GLY A 122 -4.52 17.03 4.46
CA GLY A 122 -4.23 18.24 5.24
C GLY A 122 -3.74 17.97 6.66
N LEU A 123 -3.13 16.80 6.90
CA LEU A 123 -2.45 16.55 8.16
C LEU A 123 -1.25 17.49 8.30
N PRO A 124 -1.02 18.07 9.50
CA PRO A 124 0.13 18.94 9.70
C PRO A 124 1.42 18.14 9.46
N ILE A 125 2.23 18.65 8.57
CA ILE A 125 3.60 18.20 8.36
C ILE A 125 4.40 18.95 9.40
N GLY A 126 4.36 18.47 10.66
CA GLY A 126 5.07 19.10 11.76
C GLY A 126 6.59 18.97 11.55
N TYR A 127 7.28 20.07 11.73
CA TYR A 127 8.71 20.12 11.96
C TYR A 127 8.96 20.02 13.46
#